data_9730ad876bb6bf170c19194175982a7c
#
_entry.id   9730ad876bb6bf170c19194175982a7c
#
_cell.length_a   1.000
_cell.length_b   1.000
_cell.length_c   1.000
_cell.angle_alpha   90.00
_cell.angle_beta   90.00
_cell.angle_gamma   90.00
#
_symmetry.space_group_name_H-M   'P 1'
#
loop_
_entity.id
_entity.type
_entity.pdbx_description
1 polymer ?
#
loop_
_entity_poly.entity_id
_entity_poly.type
_entity_poly.pdbx_seq_one_letter_code
_entity_poly.pdbx_strand_id
1 'polypeptide(L)'
;MKFLTLFALSLFTGSAISSQAAESYLVMEANTGRVLLAYNTEKKRPVAGLTKIAAARVTLDWASLSGTSLSSYIIVPQCASLLMGPNPMQLMPGDRIQLRDALYAALLGADSIAAHTLSIHVGQAILQKRQL
;
A
#
# COMPACT_ATOMS: atom_id res chain seq x y z
N MET A 1 20.03 -40.89 43.36
CA MET A 1 20.26 -39.61 42.68
C MET A 1 20.60 -39.81 41.21
N LYS A 2 19.74 -40.43 40.39
CA LYS A 2 19.96 -40.60 38.93
C LYS A 2 18.71 -40.40 38.07
N PHE A 3 17.67 -39.77 38.62
CA PHE A 3 16.40 -39.55 37.91
C PHE A 3 16.13 -38.08 37.56
N LEU A 4 17.06 -37.15 37.85
CA LEU A 4 16.83 -35.71 37.64
C LEU A 4 17.45 -35.15 36.35
N THR A 5 18.22 -35.96 35.62
CA THR A 5 18.93 -35.48 34.38
C THR A 5 18.21 -35.81 33.08
N LEU A 6 17.13 -36.60 33.12
CA LEU A 6 16.36 -36.91 31.90
C LEU A 6 15.18 -35.95 31.61
N PHE A 7 14.83 -35.06 32.54
CA PHE A 7 13.69 -34.13 32.35
C PHE A 7 14.07 -32.79 31.73
N ALA A 8 15.36 -32.49 31.61
CA ALA A 8 15.83 -31.21 31.03
C ALA A 8 16.06 -31.26 29.53
N LEU A 9 15.95 -32.41 28.86
CA LEU A 9 16.25 -32.56 27.44
C LEU A 9 15.01 -32.59 26.54
N SER A 10 13.80 -32.55 27.10
CA SER A 10 12.55 -32.61 26.33
C SER A 10 11.88 -31.26 26.07
N LEU A 11 12.48 -30.13 26.51
CA LEU A 11 11.91 -28.78 26.35
C LEU A 11 12.51 -28.00 25.17
N PHE A 12 13.38 -28.64 24.35
CA PHE A 12 13.91 -28.05 23.12
C PHE A 12 13.38 -28.73 21.85
N THR A 13 12.10 -29.15 21.87
CA THR A 13 11.40 -29.34 20.61
C THR A 13 11.08 -27.95 20.08
N GLY A 14 12.04 -27.42 19.30
CA GLY A 14 11.94 -26.17 18.66
C GLY A 14 10.60 -26.08 17.93
N SER A 15 9.80 -25.12 18.29
CA SER A 15 8.72 -24.64 17.43
C SER A 15 9.39 -24.32 16.12
N ALA A 16 9.26 -25.19 15.13
CA ALA A 16 9.57 -24.87 13.76
C ALA A 16 8.68 -23.65 13.43
N ILE A 17 9.27 -22.46 13.50
CA ILE A 17 8.66 -21.27 12.94
C ILE A 17 8.50 -21.65 11.48
N SER A 18 7.30 -22.05 11.07
CA SER A 18 6.98 -22.19 9.67
C SER A 18 7.08 -20.79 9.08
N SER A 19 8.24 -20.46 8.58
CA SER A 19 8.42 -19.30 7.71
C SER A 19 7.45 -19.54 6.56
N GLN A 20 6.34 -18.84 6.54
CA GLN A 20 5.46 -18.84 5.38
C GLN A 20 6.28 -18.19 4.26
N ALA A 21 6.82 -19.03 3.40
CA ALA A 21 7.45 -18.56 2.17
C ALA A 21 6.41 -17.74 1.39
N ALA A 22 6.84 -16.60 0.85
CA ALA A 22 5.96 -15.79 0.03
C ALA A 22 5.35 -16.65 -1.07
N GLU A 23 4.04 -16.58 -1.25
CA GLU A 23 3.33 -17.38 -2.25
C GLU A 23 3.65 -16.98 -3.71
N SER A 24 4.11 -15.76 -3.91
CA SER A 24 4.62 -15.22 -5.17
C SER A 24 5.61 -14.10 -4.87
N TYR A 25 6.66 -14.00 -5.67
CA TYR A 25 7.60 -12.89 -5.58
C TYR A 25 8.24 -12.59 -6.93
N LEU A 26 8.64 -11.34 -7.11
CA LEU A 26 9.40 -10.84 -8.24
C LEU A 26 10.46 -9.86 -7.73
N VAL A 27 11.71 -10.11 -8.06
CA VAL A 27 12.83 -9.22 -7.78
C VAL A 27 13.42 -8.77 -9.11
N MET A 28 13.52 -7.47 -9.31
CA MET A 28 14.02 -6.88 -10.54
C MET A 28 15.10 -5.86 -10.23
N GLU A 29 16.07 -5.76 -11.12
CA GLU A 29 17.04 -4.68 -11.12
C GLU A 29 16.34 -3.41 -11.63
N ALA A 30 16.44 -2.30 -10.86
CA ALA A 30 15.59 -1.12 -11.07
C ALA A 30 15.90 -0.34 -12.36
N ASN A 31 17.16 -0.32 -12.80
CA ASN A 31 17.56 0.47 -13.95
C ASN A 31 17.30 -0.22 -15.29
N THR A 32 17.53 -1.52 -15.33
CA THR A 32 17.43 -2.30 -16.59
C THR A 32 16.12 -3.07 -16.71
N GLY A 33 15.37 -3.24 -15.60
CA GLY A 33 14.19 -4.09 -15.55
C GLY A 33 14.50 -5.59 -15.60
N ARG A 34 15.79 -5.99 -15.48
CA ARG A 34 16.18 -7.39 -15.52
C ARG A 34 15.63 -8.14 -14.31
N VAL A 35 14.91 -9.22 -14.56
CA VAL A 35 14.41 -10.11 -13.51
C VAL A 35 15.57 -10.88 -12.89
N LEU A 36 15.75 -10.74 -11.59
CA LEU A 36 16.78 -11.43 -10.80
C LEU A 36 16.24 -12.68 -10.14
N LEU A 37 14.99 -12.63 -9.68
CA LEU A 37 14.33 -13.74 -9.01
C LEU A 37 12.82 -13.65 -9.23
N ALA A 38 12.18 -14.77 -9.54
CA ALA A 38 10.76 -14.82 -9.80
C ALA A 38 10.18 -16.17 -9.34
N TYR A 39 8.99 -16.13 -8.76
CA TYR A 39 8.23 -17.33 -8.40
C TYR A 39 6.73 -17.03 -8.47
N ASN A 40 5.99 -17.87 -9.18
CA ASN A 40 4.53 -17.77 -9.36
C ASN A 40 4.05 -16.36 -9.82
N THR A 41 4.80 -15.68 -10.66
CA THR A 41 4.54 -14.29 -11.07
C THR A 41 3.28 -14.13 -11.91
N GLU A 42 2.88 -15.16 -12.65
CA GLU A 42 1.68 -15.15 -13.50
C GLU A 42 0.39 -15.46 -12.73
N LYS A 43 0.50 -15.89 -11.48
CA LYS A 43 -0.67 -16.23 -10.68
C LYS A 43 -1.37 -14.98 -10.19
N LYS A 44 -2.61 -14.78 -10.62
CA LYS A 44 -3.47 -13.68 -10.13
C LYS A 44 -3.70 -13.81 -8.62
N ARG A 45 -3.44 -12.72 -7.90
CA ARG A 45 -3.58 -12.64 -6.45
C ARG A 45 -4.15 -11.31 -6.02
N PRO A 46 -4.91 -11.26 -4.92
CA PRO A 46 -5.29 -10.00 -4.31
C PRO A 46 -4.02 -9.31 -3.77
N VAL A 47 -3.78 -8.09 -4.22
CA VAL A 47 -2.55 -7.33 -3.90
C VAL A 47 -2.74 -6.32 -2.77
N ALA A 48 -3.96 -6.21 -2.23
CA ALA A 48 -4.29 -5.39 -1.07
C ALA A 48 -3.54 -4.03 -1.03
N GLY A 49 -2.67 -3.83 -0.04
CA GLY A 49 -1.94 -2.58 0.15
C GLY A 49 -1.02 -2.16 -0.99
N LEU A 50 -0.60 -3.06 -1.87
CA LEU A 50 0.23 -2.71 -3.03
C LEU A 50 -0.50 -1.78 -4.02
N THR A 51 -1.85 -1.79 -4.05
CA THR A 51 -2.64 -0.86 -4.86
C THR A 51 -2.39 0.61 -4.47
N LYS A 52 -2.04 0.87 -3.21
CA LYS A 52 -1.71 2.22 -2.73
C LYS A 52 -0.44 2.77 -3.38
N ILE A 53 0.53 1.90 -3.68
CA ILE A 53 1.75 2.28 -4.43
C ILE A 53 1.39 2.72 -5.83
N ALA A 54 0.50 2.00 -6.51
CA ALA A 54 0.02 2.39 -7.84
C ALA A 54 -0.72 3.73 -7.80
N ALA A 55 -1.62 3.93 -6.83
CA ALA A 55 -2.33 5.20 -6.65
C ALA A 55 -1.36 6.37 -6.40
N ALA A 56 -0.36 6.17 -5.55
CA ALA A 56 0.65 7.18 -5.26
C ALA A 56 1.49 7.51 -6.50
N ARG A 57 1.92 6.50 -7.27
CA ARG A 57 2.69 6.70 -8.50
C ARG A 57 1.91 7.50 -9.53
N VAL A 58 0.65 7.12 -9.81
CA VAL A 58 -0.21 7.84 -10.74
C VAL A 58 -0.45 9.27 -10.28
N THR A 59 -0.62 9.50 -8.98
CA THR A 59 -0.77 10.84 -8.39
C THR A 59 0.46 11.71 -8.62
N LEU A 60 1.66 11.19 -8.39
CA LEU A 60 2.91 11.91 -8.58
C LEU A 60 3.17 12.24 -10.05
N ASP A 61 2.94 11.28 -10.94
CA ASP A 61 3.07 11.48 -12.38
C ASP A 61 2.07 12.55 -12.88
N TRP A 62 0.81 12.47 -12.44
CA TRP A 62 -0.20 13.48 -12.76
C TRP A 62 0.17 14.86 -12.23
N ALA A 63 0.62 14.98 -10.98
CA ALA A 63 1.03 16.25 -10.38
C ALA A 63 2.18 16.88 -11.16
N SER A 64 3.18 16.08 -11.54
CA SER A 64 4.32 16.52 -12.35
C SER A 64 3.87 17.01 -13.73
N LEU A 65 3.03 16.25 -14.44
CA LEU A 65 2.56 16.58 -15.78
C LEU A 65 1.58 17.76 -15.82
N SER A 66 0.79 17.95 -14.77
CA SER A 66 -0.18 19.04 -14.67
C SER A 66 0.39 20.32 -14.07
N GLY A 67 1.61 20.28 -13.51
CA GLY A 67 2.18 21.37 -12.74
C GLY A 67 1.48 21.61 -11.39
N THR A 68 0.72 20.63 -10.89
CA THR A 68 -0.01 20.75 -9.63
C THR A 68 0.95 20.65 -8.45
N SER A 69 0.91 21.62 -7.55
CA SER A 69 1.72 21.59 -6.33
C SER A 69 1.27 20.50 -5.39
N LEU A 70 2.21 19.77 -4.80
CA LEU A 70 1.90 18.79 -3.73
C LEU A 70 1.36 19.45 -2.45
N SER A 71 1.48 20.77 -2.30
CA SER A 71 0.86 21.54 -1.22
C SER A 71 -0.59 21.92 -1.50
N SER A 72 -1.13 21.61 -2.69
CA SER A 72 -2.54 21.81 -3.01
C SER A 72 -3.44 20.96 -2.13
N TYR A 73 -4.59 21.52 -1.74
CA TYR A 73 -5.57 20.81 -0.95
C TYR A 73 -6.51 19.98 -1.85
N ILE A 74 -6.81 18.79 -1.39
CA ILE A 74 -7.83 17.89 -1.94
C ILE A 74 -8.88 17.63 -0.88
N ILE A 75 -10.08 17.24 -1.29
CA ILE A 75 -11.21 16.99 -0.40
C ILE A 75 -11.50 15.50 -0.38
N VAL A 76 -11.68 14.96 0.84
CA VAL A 76 -12.11 13.57 1.03
C VAL A 76 -13.52 13.39 0.47
N PRO A 77 -13.71 12.48 -0.50
CA PRO A 77 -15.00 12.33 -1.18
C PRO A 77 -16.05 11.68 -0.29
N GLN A 78 -17.34 11.95 -0.55
CA GLN A 78 -18.45 11.37 0.21
C GLN A 78 -18.48 9.84 0.16
N CYS A 79 -18.07 9.24 -0.96
CA CYS A 79 -18.00 7.78 -1.10
C CYS A 79 -16.94 7.13 -0.20
N ALA A 80 -16.03 7.91 0.40
CA ALA A 80 -15.06 7.39 1.35
C ALA A 80 -15.70 6.76 2.59
N SER A 81 -16.89 7.19 2.98
CA SER A 81 -17.67 6.60 4.08
C SER A 81 -18.05 5.14 3.85
N LEU A 82 -18.06 4.68 2.60
CA LEU A 82 -18.40 3.31 2.22
C LEU A 82 -17.19 2.37 2.22
N LEU A 83 -16.00 2.90 2.41
CA LEU A 83 -14.77 2.11 2.36
C LEU A 83 -14.53 1.40 3.68
N MET A 84 -14.20 0.14 3.56
CA MET A 84 -13.70 -0.67 4.66
C MET A 84 -12.18 -0.77 4.54
N GLY A 85 -11.47 -0.39 5.61
CA GLY A 85 -10.01 -0.48 5.64
C GLY A 85 -9.39 0.42 6.70
N PRO A 86 -8.07 0.33 6.91
CA PRO A 86 -7.37 1.17 7.87
C PRO A 86 -7.55 2.66 7.55
N ASN A 87 -7.89 3.45 8.57
CA ASN A 87 -7.99 4.90 8.51
C ASN A 87 -7.31 5.51 9.76
N PRO A 88 -5.99 5.35 9.92
CA PRO A 88 -5.28 5.85 11.09
C PRO A 88 -5.30 7.37 11.21
N MET A 89 -5.46 8.10 10.11
CA MET A 89 -5.62 9.55 10.10
C MET A 89 -7.02 10.01 10.47
N GLN A 90 -7.97 9.08 10.65
CA GLN A 90 -9.37 9.37 10.97
C GLN A 90 -10.03 10.35 9.99
N LEU A 91 -9.66 10.28 8.72
CA LEU A 91 -10.20 11.13 7.68
C LEU A 91 -11.69 10.88 7.48
N MET A 92 -12.45 11.97 7.40
CA MET A 92 -13.90 11.96 7.21
C MET A 92 -14.27 12.62 5.89
N PRO A 93 -15.42 12.24 5.27
CA PRO A 93 -15.93 12.93 4.09
C PRO A 93 -16.04 14.45 4.30
N GLY A 94 -15.49 15.22 3.37
CA GLY A 94 -15.44 16.68 3.44
C GLY A 94 -14.16 17.26 4.05
N ASP A 95 -13.35 16.46 4.70
CA ASP A 95 -12.05 16.91 5.21
C ASP A 95 -11.14 17.40 4.07
N ARG A 96 -10.32 18.40 4.40
CA ARG A 96 -9.30 18.94 3.49
C ARG A 96 -7.91 18.49 3.92
N ILE A 97 -7.22 17.83 3.02
CA ILE A 97 -5.85 17.35 3.24
C ILE A 97 -4.96 17.82 2.10
N GLN A 98 -3.69 18.13 2.37
CA GLN A 98 -2.74 18.42 1.29
C GLN A 98 -2.42 17.12 0.51
N LEU A 99 -2.19 17.27 -0.80
CA LEU A 99 -1.85 16.15 -1.68
C LEU A 99 -0.64 15.37 -1.15
N ARG A 100 0.39 16.07 -0.66
CA ARG A 100 1.58 15.49 -0.04
C ARG A 100 1.23 14.68 1.21
N ASP A 101 0.40 15.20 2.09
CA ASP A 101 0.07 14.56 3.36
C ASP A 101 -0.83 13.33 3.12
N ALA A 102 -1.70 13.38 2.11
CA ALA A 102 -2.46 12.22 1.67
C ALA A 102 -1.56 11.10 1.10
N LEU A 103 -0.49 11.46 0.36
CA LEU A 103 0.51 10.50 -0.10
C LEU A 103 1.24 9.84 1.08
N TYR A 104 1.67 10.61 2.08
CA TYR A 104 2.29 10.06 3.29
C TYR A 104 1.32 9.17 4.09
N ALA A 105 0.08 9.62 4.27
CA ALA A 105 -0.94 8.82 4.96
C ALA A 105 -1.18 7.48 4.24
N ALA A 106 -1.29 7.49 2.92
CA ALA A 106 -1.52 6.29 2.13
C ALA A 106 -0.34 5.30 2.17
N LEU A 107 0.90 5.81 2.06
CA LEU A 107 2.09 4.98 1.92
C LEU A 107 2.69 4.56 3.26
N LEU A 108 2.82 5.49 4.22
CA LEU A 108 3.42 5.23 5.53
C LEU A 108 2.39 4.78 6.56
N GLY A 109 1.22 5.43 6.57
CA GLY A 109 0.12 5.09 7.47
C GLY A 109 -0.75 3.92 7.00
N ALA A 110 -0.54 3.45 5.77
CA ALA A 110 -1.41 2.47 5.11
C ALA A 110 -2.89 2.89 5.09
N ASP A 111 -3.16 4.21 5.10
CA ASP A 111 -4.50 4.77 5.14
C ASP A 111 -5.26 4.51 3.84
N SER A 112 -6.41 3.86 3.94
CA SER A 112 -7.23 3.49 2.79
C SER A 112 -8.06 4.65 2.28
N ILE A 113 -8.51 5.54 3.18
CA ILE A 113 -9.28 6.73 2.82
C ILE A 113 -8.40 7.72 2.07
N ALA A 114 -7.17 7.95 2.54
CA ALA A 114 -6.20 8.81 1.86
C ALA A 114 -5.89 8.29 0.44
N ALA A 115 -5.61 6.99 0.29
CA ALA A 115 -5.33 6.39 -1.01
C ALA A 115 -6.51 6.51 -1.99
N HIS A 116 -7.73 6.31 -1.49
CA HIS A 116 -8.95 6.47 -2.28
C HIS A 116 -9.18 7.93 -2.68
N THR A 117 -8.97 8.86 -1.76
CA THR A 117 -9.07 10.31 -2.01
C THR A 117 -8.13 10.75 -3.12
N LEU A 118 -6.86 10.29 -3.10
CA LEU A 118 -5.90 10.51 -4.17
C LEU A 118 -6.42 9.99 -5.52
N SER A 119 -6.91 8.75 -5.54
CA SER A 119 -7.38 8.10 -6.77
C SER A 119 -8.59 8.82 -7.38
N ILE A 120 -9.56 9.22 -6.56
CA ILE A 120 -10.76 9.96 -7.03
C ILE A 120 -10.37 11.34 -7.53
N HIS A 121 -9.54 12.07 -6.79
CA HIS A 121 -9.12 13.42 -7.18
C HIS A 121 -8.41 13.41 -8.55
N VAL A 122 -7.43 12.55 -8.70
CA VAL A 122 -6.67 12.43 -9.96
C VAL A 122 -7.54 11.91 -11.10
N GLY A 123 -8.37 10.90 -10.83
CA GLY A 123 -9.30 10.34 -11.82
C GLY A 123 -10.25 11.40 -12.37
N GLN A 124 -10.86 12.20 -11.50
CA GLN A 124 -11.75 13.31 -11.88
C GLN A 124 -11.01 14.37 -12.69
N ALA A 125 -9.81 14.78 -12.27
CA ALA A 125 -9.00 15.77 -12.99
C ALA A 125 -8.62 15.30 -14.40
N ILE A 126 -8.30 14.02 -14.59
CA ILE A 126 -8.00 13.43 -15.89
C ILE A 126 -9.25 13.40 -16.78
N LEU A 127 -10.40 13.01 -16.24
CA LEU A 127 -11.66 12.93 -16.98
C LEU A 127 -12.12 14.31 -17.44
N GLN A 128 -12.01 15.34 -16.60
CA GLN A 128 -12.35 16.71 -16.98
C GLN A 128 -11.52 17.23 -18.15
N LYS A 129 -10.21 16.91 -18.19
CA LYS A 129 -9.35 17.29 -19.32
C LYS A 129 -9.68 16.58 -20.64
N ARG A 130 -10.34 15.42 -20.60
CA ARG A 130 -10.76 14.66 -21.80
C ARG A 130 -12.07 15.15 -22.41
N GLN A 131 -12.83 15.95 -21.68
CA GLN A 131 -14.12 16.49 -22.13
C GLN A 131 -13.98 17.89 -22.80
N LEU A 132 -12.77 18.45 -22.77
CA LEU A 132 -12.39 19.68 -23.44
C LEU A 132 -11.62 19.40 -24.75
#